data_0a47eaee4de01df6f04a1c3cd5126c4b
#
_entry.id   0a47eaee4de01df6f04a1c3cd5126c4b
#
_cell.length_a   1.000
_cell.length_b   1.000
_cell.length_c   1.000
_cell.angle_alpha   90.00
_cell.angle_beta   90.00
_cell.angle_gamma   90.00
#
_symmetry.space_group_name_H-M   'P 1'
#
loop_
_entity.id
_entity.type
_entity.pdbx_description
1 polymer ?
#
loop_
_entity_poly.entity_id
_entity_poly.type
_entity_poly.pdbx_seq_one_letter_code
_entity_poly.pdbx_strand_id
1 'polypeptide(L)'
;MAVVKRHGRDILRSDGMKKEHKFIQHGKISVFKHSLSVAMTCVDIADKLPFKTNKRALVRGALLHDYFLYDWHVPDKSHKLHGFSHADTALKNAKRDFKLGRIEKNMIRTHMFPLNITSVPTHRESMILCLADKIVATRETVDGFKGKFRKRKK
;
A
#
# COMPACT_ATOMS: atom_id res chain seq x y z
N MET A 1 4.73 14.72 -3.54
CA MET A 1 3.71 14.52 -4.61
C MET A 1 4.29 14.51 -6.04
N ALA A 2 5.17 15.43 -6.43
CA ALA A 2 5.76 15.45 -7.79
C ALA A 2 6.46 14.13 -8.18
N VAL A 3 7.28 13.57 -7.29
CA VAL A 3 8.00 12.31 -7.50
C VAL A 3 7.02 11.14 -7.71
N VAL A 4 5.93 11.07 -6.91
CA VAL A 4 4.90 10.04 -7.04
C VAL A 4 4.20 10.13 -8.39
N LYS A 5 3.80 11.34 -8.82
CA LYS A 5 3.20 11.55 -10.15
C LYS A 5 4.17 11.20 -11.28
N ARG A 6 5.48 11.51 -11.12
CA ARG A 6 6.50 11.22 -12.14
C ARG A 6 6.65 9.72 -12.40
N HIS A 7 6.71 8.91 -11.35
CA HIS A 7 7.03 7.47 -11.44
C HIS A 7 5.81 6.55 -11.43
N GLY A 8 4.65 7.03 -10.97
CA GLY A 8 3.43 6.25 -10.83
C GLY A 8 2.28 6.71 -11.72
N ARG A 9 2.52 7.57 -12.74
CA ARG A 9 1.46 8.19 -13.55
C ARG A 9 0.57 7.17 -14.26
N ASP A 10 1.17 6.12 -14.81
CA ASP A 10 0.46 5.02 -15.46
C ASP A 10 -0.46 4.27 -14.48
N ILE A 11 0.06 3.99 -13.29
CA ILE A 11 -0.70 3.33 -12.20
C ILE A 11 -1.86 4.22 -11.75
N LEU A 12 -1.58 5.47 -11.38
CA LEU A 12 -2.59 6.41 -10.86
C LEU A 12 -3.76 6.66 -11.84
N ARG A 13 -3.54 6.46 -13.15
CA ARG A 13 -4.56 6.64 -14.19
C ARG A 13 -5.26 5.34 -14.59
N SER A 14 -4.81 4.20 -14.09
CA SER A 14 -5.36 2.90 -14.44
C SER A 14 -6.78 2.71 -13.90
N ASP A 15 -7.54 1.86 -14.55
CA ASP A 15 -8.91 1.55 -14.11
C ASP A 15 -8.95 0.77 -12.80
N GLY A 16 -7.91 -0.04 -12.51
CA GLY A 16 -7.77 -0.70 -11.21
C GLY A 16 -7.63 0.31 -10.08
N MET A 17 -6.73 1.32 -10.22
CA MET A 17 -6.58 2.38 -9.21
C MET A 17 -7.85 3.23 -9.06
N LYS A 18 -8.61 3.46 -10.13
CA LYS A 18 -9.92 4.12 -10.03
C LYS A 18 -10.92 3.29 -9.21
N LYS A 19 -10.89 1.94 -9.34
CA LYS A 19 -11.74 1.05 -8.54
C LYS A 19 -11.39 1.11 -7.06
N GLU A 20 -10.13 1.28 -6.69
CA GLU A 20 -9.68 1.37 -5.29
C GLU A 20 -10.21 2.59 -4.52
N HIS A 21 -10.77 3.59 -5.21
CA HIS A 21 -11.53 4.65 -4.55
C HIS A 21 -12.79 4.14 -3.85
N LYS A 22 -13.34 3.01 -4.30
CA LYS A 22 -14.59 2.42 -3.79
C LYS A 22 -14.36 1.48 -2.59
N PHE A 23 -13.16 0.94 -2.44
CA PHE A 23 -12.82 0.00 -1.37
C PHE A 23 -12.26 0.76 -0.17
N ILE A 24 -12.75 0.44 1.02
CA ILE A 24 -12.27 1.05 2.27
C ILE A 24 -11.10 0.25 2.81
N GLN A 25 -10.03 0.95 3.22
CA GLN A 25 -8.87 0.34 3.86
C GLN A 25 -8.95 0.47 5.39
N HIS A 26 -9.05 1.68 5.90
CA HIS A 26 -9.14 1.97 7.33
C HIS A 26 -10.19 3.05 7.60
N GLY A 27 -11.15 2.77 8.47
CA GLY A 27 -12.15 3.75 8.91
C GLY A 27 -12.99 4.32 7.75
N LYS A 28 -12.59 5.45 7.19
CA LYS A 28 -13.21 6.11 6.02
C LYS A 28 -12.22 6.33 4.88
N ILE A 29 -11.01 5.82 5.01
CA ILE A 29 -9.94 5.99 4.03
C ILE A 29 -10.06 4.88 2.99
N SER A 30 -10.12 5.25 1.71
CA SER A 30 -10.11 4.28 0.62
C SER A 30 -8.71 3.69 0.40
N VAL A 31 -8.64 2.48 -0.18
CA VAL A 31 -7.39 1.83 -0.57
C VAL A 31 -6.54 2.76 -1.44
N PHE A 32 -7.14 3.48 -2.38
CA PHE A 32 -6.45 4.50 -3.19
C PHE A 32 -5.75 5.57 -2.34
N LYS A 33 -6.47 6.17 -1.38
CA LYS A 33 -5.92 7.24 -0.52
C LYS A 33 -4.80 6.69 0.37
N HIS A 34 -5.00 5.50 0.92
CA HIS A 34 -3.99 4.80 1.70
C HIS A 34 -2.71 4.57 0.87
N SER A 35 -2.82 3.91 -0.29
CA SER A 35 -1.68 3.63 -1.17
C SER A 35 -0.94 4.90 -1.61
N LEU A 36 -1.68 5.99 -1.86
CA LEU A 36 -1.06 7.28 -2.19
C LEU A 36 -0.29 7.86 -0.99
N SER A 37 -0.86 7.80 0.21
CA SER A 37 -0.20 8.27 1.46
C SER A 37 1.05 7.44 1.76
N VAL A 38 0.97 6.12 1.59
CA VAL A 38 2.12 5.20 1.75
C VAL A 38 3.22 5.54 0.74
N ALA A 39 2.88 5.75 -0.54
CA ALA A 39 3.87 6.11 -1.57
C ALA A 39 4.57 7.45 -1.28
N MET A 40 3.85 8.43 -0.76
CA MET A 40 4.43 9.71 -0.34
C MET A 40 5.37 9.51 0.87
N THR A 41 4.93 8.78 1.88
CA THR A 41 5.73 8.47 3.08
C THR A 41 6.98 7.67 2.72
N CYS A 42 6.91 6.73 1.78
CA CYS A 42 8.07 6.02 1.26
C CYS A 42 9.12 6.97 0.66
N VAL A 43 8.69 7.95 -0.13
CA VAL A 43 9.59 8.95 -0.73
C VAL A 43 10.23 9.81 0.37
N ASP A 44 9.44 10.28 1.34
CA ASP A 44 9.92 11.12 2.44
C ASP A 44 10.94 10.38 3.32
N ILE A 45 10.72 9.09 3.58
CA ILE A 45 11.69 8.25 4.31
C ILE A 45 12.96 8.09 3.47
N ALA A 46 12.83 7.72 2.19
CA ALA A 46 13.96 7.47 1.31
C ALA A 46 14.85 8.70 1.09
N ASP A 47 14.28 9.92 1.13
CA ASP A 47 15.01 11.17 1.00
C ASP A 47 15.86 11.52 2.23
N LYS A 48 15.53 10.94 3.39
CA LYS A 48 16.25 11.13 4.65
C LYS A 48 17.34 10.08 4.89
N LEU A 49 17.35 9.01 4.10
CA LEU A 49 18.32 7.92 4.30
C LEU A 49 19.67 8.23 3.62
N PRO A 50 20.79 7.79 4.21
CA PRO A 50 22.15 8.11 3.70
C PRO A 50 22.55 7.28 2.47
N PHE A 51 21.65 6.49 1.91
CA PHE A 51 21.91 5.62 0.77
C PHE A 51 20.89 5.80 -0.36
N LYS A 52 21.32 5.53 -1.59
CA LYS A 52 20.46 5.62 -2.78
C LYS A 52 19.41 4.49 -2.81
N THR A 53 18.20 4.83 -3.19
CA THR A 53 17.08 3.92 -3.45
C THR A 53 16.60 4.05 -4.90
N ASN A 54 16.01 2.99 -5.42
CA ASN A 54 15.33 3.04 -6.70
C ASN A 54 13.96 3.72 -6.54
N LYS A 55 13.91 5.05 -6.68
CA LYS A 55 12.69 5.85 -6.49
C LYS A 55 11.54 5.42 -7.37
N ARG A 56 11.82 4.97 -8.61
CA ARG A 56 10.77 4.48 -9.50
C ARG A 56 10.14 3.20 -8.95
N ALA A 57 10.96 2.22 -8.59
CA ALA A 57 10.46 0.97 -8.00
C ALA A 57 9.75 1.23 -6.67
N LEU A 58 10.32 2.11 -5.81
CA LEU A 58 9.75 2.46 -4.52
C LEU A 58 8.32 3.03 -4.67
N VAL A 59 8.13 4.01 -5.54
CA VAL A 59 6.80 4.61 -5.79
C VAL A 59 5.83 3.59 -6.36
N ARG A 60 6.25 2.82 -7.37
CA ARG A 60 5.37 1.85 -8.04
C ARG A 60 4.98 0.70 -7.11
N GLY A 61 5.95 0.15 -6.36
CA GLY A 61 5.67 -0.87 -5.36
C GLY A 61 4.74 -0.38 -4.26
N ALA A 62 4.93 0.84 -3.78
CA ALA A 62 4.07 1.44 -2.76
C ALA A 62 2.65 1.73 -3.26
N LEU A 63 2.47 2.18 -4.51
CA LEU A 63 1.14 2.37 -5.07
C LEU A 63 0.37 1.07 -5.30
N LEU A 64 1.09 -0.06 -5.47
CA LEU A 64 0.50 -1.35 -5.83
C LEU A 64 0.51 -2.37 -4.68
N HIS A 65 1.00 -2.02 -3.48
CA HIS A 65 1.14 -3.01 -2.41
C HIS A 65 -0.20 -3.62 -1.99
N ASP A 66 -1.26 -2.84 -2.03
CA ASP A 66 -2.65 -3.21 -1.70
C ASP A 66 -3.57 -3.31 -2.93
N TYR A 67 -3.02 -3.60 -4.11
CA TYR A 67 -3.77 -3.72 -5.36
C TYR A 67 -4.56 -5.04 -5.45
N PHE A 68 -5.35 -5.34 -4.40
CA PHE A 68 -6.13 -6.58 -4.32
C PHE A 68 -7.48 -6.50 -5.04
N LEU A 69 -8.07 -5.30 -5.27
CA LEU A 69 -9.23 -5.00 -6.10
C LEU A 69 -10.55 -5.66 -5.66
N TYR A 70 -10.77 -5.82 -4.37
CA TYR A 70 -12.03 -6.27 -3.77
C TYR A 70 -12.33 -5.54 -2.45
N ASP A 71 -13.57 -5.61 -1.97
CA ASP A 71 -13.92 -5.12 -0.63
C ASP A 71 -13.73 -6.23 0.40
N TRP A 72 -12.68 -6.14 1.20
CA TRP A 72 -12.35 -7.15 2.20
C TRP A 72 -13.28 -7.12 3.43
N HIS A 73 -14.15 -6.09 3.56
CA HIS A 73 -15.18 -6.03 4.60
C HIS A 73 -16.42 -6.87 4.22
N VAL A 74 -16.58 -7.22 2.95
CA VAL A 74 -17.65 -8.11 2.52
C VAL A 74 -17.19 -9.56 2.68
N PRO A 75 -17.86 -10.39 3.52
CA PRO A 75 -17.49 -11.78 3.70
C PRO A 75 -17.56 -12.57 2.39
N ASP A 76 -16.45 -13.13 1.94
CA ASP A 76 -16.38 -13.99 0.77
C ASP A 76 -15.33 -15.08 0.99
N LYS A 77 -15.59 -16.27 0.43
CA LYS A 77 -14.70 -17.44 0.56
C LYS A 77 -13.34 -17.22 -0.12
N SER A 78 -13.29 -16.38 -1.16
CA SER A 78 -12.09 -16.13 -1.97
C SER A 78 -11.03 -15.30 -1.23
N HIS A 79 -11.40 -14.57 -0.15
CA HIS A 79 -10.49 -13.74 0.63
C HIS A 79 -10.57 -13.95 2.15
N LYS A 80 -10.93 -15.16 2.56
CA LYS A 80 -10.70 -15.60 3.94
C LYS A 80 -9.25 -15.39 4.30
N LEU A 81 -8.95 -14.92 5.50
CA LEU A 81 -7.58 -14.59 5.94
C LEU A 81 -6.94 -13.45 5.14
N HIS A 82 -7.71 -12.41 4.79
CA HIS A 82 -7.25 -11.24 4.04
C HIS A 82 -5.86 -10.74 4.51
N GLY A 83 -5.64 -10.63 5.83
CA GLY A 83 -4.36 -10.16 6.39
C GLY A 83 -3.13 -10.97 5.95
N PHE A 84 -3.29 -12.22 5.52
CA PHE A 84 -2.19 -13.09 5.07
C PHE A 84 -2.16 -13.27 3.55
N SER A 85 -3.31 -13.17 2.86
CA SER A 85 -3.45 -13.54 1.45
C SER A 85 -3.52 -12.35 0.49
N HIS A 86 -3.84 -11.13 1.00
CA HIS A 86 -4.03 -9.99 0.11
C HIS A 86 -2.76 -9.57 -0.65
N ALA A 87 -1.58 -9.75 -0.04
CA ALA A 87 -0.30 -9.43 -0.69
C ALA A 87 -0.07 -10.26 -1.97
N ASP A 88 -0.39 -11.56 -1.93
CA ASP A 88 -0.28 -12.42 -3.10
C ASP A 88 -1.34 -12.07 -4.16
N THR A 89 -2.56 -11.73 -3.73
CA THR A 89 -3.62 -11.25 -4.63
C THR A 89 -3.25 -9.90 -5.27
N ALA A 90 -2.74 -8.96 -4.49
CA ALA A 90 -2.24 -7.69 -4.99
C ALA A 90 -1.11 -7.88 -6.02
N LEU A 91 -0.15 -8.77 -5.72
CA LEU A 91 0.93 -9.09 -6.65
C LEU A 91 0.41 -9.73 -7.94
N LYS A 92 -0.56 -10.64 -7.86
CA LYS A 92 -1.18 -11.28 -9.04
C LYS A 92 -1.86 -10.23 -9.92
N ASN A 93 -2.69 -9.36 -9.34
CA ASN A 93 -3.38 -8.30 -10.07
C ASN A 93 -2.39 -7.29 -10.68
N ALA A 94 -1.40 -6.86 -9.88
CA ALA A 94 -0.39 -5.91 -10.34
C ALA A 94 0.47 -6.48 -11.49
N LYS A 95 0.79 -7.79 -11.48
CA LYS A 95 1.49 -8.46 -12.60
C LYS A 95 0.63 -8.59 -13.86
N ARG A 96 -0.67 -8.70 -13.72
CA ARG A 96 -1.61 -8.73 -14.86
C ARG A 96 -1.65 -7.38 -15.56
N ASP A 97 -1.71 -6.29 -14.77
CA ASP A 97 -2.03 -4.95 -15.28
C ASP A 97 -0.77 -4.11 -15.58
N PHE A 98 0.38 -4.45 -14.99
CA PHE A 98 1.61 -3.66 -15.12
C PHE A 98 2.86 -4.51 -15.32
N LYS A 99 3.85 -3.95 -16.06
CA LYS A 99 5.21 -4.50 -16.10
C LYS A 99 5.94 -4.14 -14.80
N LEU A 100 6.27 -5.16 -14.00
CA LEU A 100 6.94 -5.01 -12.70
C LEU A 100 8.35 -5.60 -12.72
N GLY A 101 9.31 -4.88 -12.15
CA GLY A 101 10.65 -5.36 -11.88
C GLY A 101 10.72 -6.25 -10.63
N ARG A 102 11.92 -6.75 -10.33
CA ARG A 102 12.15 -7.61 -9.14
C ARG A 102 11.86 -6.88 -7.83
N ILE A 103 12.25 -5.60 -7.73
CA ILE A 103 12.06 -4.79 -6.53
C ILE A 103 10.58 -4.60 -6.25
N GLU A 104 9.78 -4.14 -7.23
CA GLU A 104 8.34 -3.93 -7.05
C GLU A 104 7.63 -5.23 -6.64
N LYS A 105 7.97 -6.37 -7.27
CA LYS A 105 7.40 -7.67 -6.91
C LYS A 105 7.71 -8.07 -5.48
N ASN A 106 8.96 -7.87 -5.04
CA ASN A 106 9.36 -8.14 -3.66
C ASN A 106 8.62 -7.21 -2.70
N MET A 107 8.56 -5.90 -2.97
CA MET A 107 7.84 -4.92 -2.17
C MET A 107 6.38 -5.34 -1.94
N ILE A 108 5.64 -5.64 -3.01
CA ILE A 108 4.22 -6.01 -2.92
C ILE A 108 4.07 -7.31 -2.11
N ARG A 109 4.89 -8.32 -2.39
CA ARG A 109 4.78 -9.63 -1.73
C ARG A 109 5.10 -9.57 -0.23
N THR A 110 6.04 -8.72 0.17
CA THR A 110 6.61 -8.76 1.53
C THR A 110 6.17 -7.62 2.43
N HIS A 111 5.25 -6.73 1.99
CA HIS A 111 4.87 -5.53 2.75
C HIS A 111 4.24 -5.86 4.11
N MET A 112 3.64 -7.04 4.26
CA MET A 112 3.05 -7.49 5.52
C MET A 112 4.05 -7.95 6.58
N PHE A 113 5.35 -7.97 6.27
CA PHE A 113 6.37 -8.26 7.28
C PHE A 113 6.34 -7.21 8.43
N PRO A 114 6.46 -7.61 9.71
CA PRO A 114 6.72 -8.95 10.24
C PRO A 114 5.46 -9.79 10.53
N LEU A 115 4.24 -9.34 10.23
CA LEU A 115 3.03 -10.14 10.45
C LEU A 115 3.12 -11.48 9.68
N ASN A 116 3.57 -11.44 8.43
CA ASN A 116 3.93 -12.62 7.66
C ASN A 116 5.45 -12.82 7.71
N ILE A 117 5.93 -13.57 8.71
CA ILE A 117 7.36 -13.82 8.94
C ILE A 117 8.02 -14.68 7.86
N THR A 118 7.25 -15.42 7.06
CA THR A 118 7.76 -16.24 5.96
C THR A 118 8.09 -15.43 4.71
N SER A 119 7.57 -14.22 4.61
CA SER A 119 7.77 -13.30 3.48
C SER A 119 8.71 -12.17 3.85
N VAL A 120 10.01 -12.48 3.96
CA VAL A 120 11.05 -11.52 4.39
C VAL A 120 11.38 -10.54 3.25
N PRO A 121 11.39 -9.21 3.51
CA PRO A 121 11.85 -8.23 2.52
C PRO A 121 13.34 -8.36 2.24
N THR A 122 13.71 -8.44 0.95
CA THR A 122 15.09 -8.62 0.49
C THR A 122 15.71 -7.38 -0.14
N HIS A 123 14.93 -6.31 -0.28
CA HIS A 123 15.36 -5.03 -0.87
C HIS A 123 15.14 -3.89 0.13
N ARG A 124 15.97 -2.86 0.05
CA ARG A 124 15.84 -1.65 0.89
C ARG A 124 14.49 -0.99 0.71
N GLU A 125 14.01 -0.93 -0.52
CA GLU A 125 12.70 -0.38 -0.89
C GLU A 125 11.56 -1.17 -0.22
N SER A 126 11.70 -2.48 -0.09
CA SER A 126 10.71 -3.33 0.58
C SER A 126 10.67 -3.04 2.09
N MET A 127 11.83 -2.83 2.73
CA MET A 127 11.90 -2.44 4.15
C MET A 127 11.27 -1.06 4.37
N ILE A 128 11.56 -0.10 3.49
CA ILE A 128 10.98 1.25 3.54
C ILE A 128 9.45 1.16 3.40
N LEU A 129 8.95 0.34 2.48
CA LEU A 129 7.51 0.13 2.32
C LEU A 129 6.87 -0.45 3.58
N CYS A 130 7.44 -1.52 4.15
CA CYS A 130 6.92 -2.12 5.39
C CYS A 130 6.81 -1.10 6.53
N LEU A 131 7.80 -0.22 6.66
CA LEU A 131 7.79 0.84 7.68
C LEU A 131 6.75 1.92 7.35
N ALA A 132 6.74 2.41 6.11
CA ALA A 132 5.84 3.48 5.67
C ALA A 132 4.37 3.07 5.81
N ASP A 133 4.03 1.85 5.38
CA ASP A 133 2.70 1.29 5.49
C ASP A 133 2.21 1.28 6.95
N LYS A 134 3.00 0.76 7.87
CA LYS A 134 2.66 0.72 9.30
C LYS A 134 2.50 2.11 9.92
N ILE A 135 3.34 3.06 9.54
CA ILE A 135 3.22 4.45 9.99
C ILE A 135 1.89 5.05 9.51
N VAL A 136 1.56 4.86 8.24
CA VAL A 136 0.32 5.40 7.64
C VAL A 136 -0.89 4.72 8.24
N ALA A 137 -0.93 3.38 8.29
CA ALA A 137 -2.04 2.61 8.85
C ALA A 137 -2.33 2.97 10.32
N THR A 138 -1.28 3.13 11.14
CA THR A 138 -1.41 3.56 12.54
C THR A 138 -2.02 4.96 12.62
N ARG A 139 -1.53 5.91 11.82
CA ARG A 139 -2.05 7.29 11.78
C ARG A 139 -3.51 7.33 11.36
N GLU A 140 -3.87 6.63 10.28
CA GLU A 140 -5.24 6.56 9.78
C GLU A 140 -6.21 5.95 10.82
N THR A 141 -5.77 4.92 11.52
CA THR A 141 -6.55 4.26 12.59
C THR A 141 -6.79 5.23 13.75
N VAL A 142 -5.74 5.90 14.25
CA VAL A 142 -5.83 6.86 15.36
C VAL A 142 -6.75 8.03 15.00
N ASP A 143 -6.63 8.57 13.79
CA ASP A 143 -7.48 9.69 13.34
C ASP A 143 -8.93 9.24 13.17
N GLY A 144 -9.17 8.01 12.74
CA GLY A 144 -10.49 7.38 12.70
C GLY A 144 -11.15 7.31 14.09
N PHE A 145 -10.39 6.94 15.12
CA PHE A 145 -10.87 6.91 16.51
C PHE A 145 -11.19 8.32 17.03
N LYS A 146 -10.29 9.29 16.86
CA LYS A 146 -10.52 10.69 17.28
C LYS A 146 -11.79 11.27 16.66
N GLY A 147 -12.04 10.99 15.38
CA GLY A 147 -13.25 11.42 14.67
C GLY A 147 -14.55 10.83 15.26
N LYS A 148 -14.53 9.57 15.73
CA LYS A 148 -15.68 8.93 16.39
C LYS A 148 -15.97 9.54 17.77
N PHE A 149 -14.95 9.81 18.57
CA PHE A 149 -15.11 10.42 19.91
C PHE A 149 -15.66 11.85 19.84
N ARG A 150 -15.23 12.63 18.83
CA ARG A 150 -15.70 14.01 18.64
C ARG A 150 -17.18 14.10 18.23
N LYS A 151 -17.70 13.07 17.54
CA LYS A 151 -19.13 12.99 17.17
C LYS A 151 -20.04 12.52 18.30
N ARG A 152 -19.52 11.81 19.31
CA ARG A 152 -20.29 11.36 20.50
C ARG A 152 -20.48 12.47 21.55
N LYS A 153 -19.75 13.59 21.46
CA LYS A 153 -19.82 14.73 22.38
C LYS A 153 -20.68 15.90 21.86
N LYS A 154 -21.31 15.72 20.71
CA LYS A 154 -22.33 16.60 20.14
C LYS A 154 -23.69 15.90 20.13
#